data_7603240f0fe7bcfd4506ee7df439d228
#
_entry.id   7603240f0fe7bcfd4506ee7df439d228
#
_cell.length_a   1.000
_cell.length_b   1.000
_cell.length_c   1.000
_cell.angle_alpha   90.00
_cell.angle_beta   90.00
_cell.angle_gamma   90.00
#
_symmetry.space_group_name_H-M   'P 1'
#
loop_
_entity.id
_entity.type
_entity.pdbx_description
1 polymer ?
#
loop_
_entity_poly.entity_id
_entity_poly.type
_entity_poly.pdbx_seq_one_letter_code
_entity_poly.pdbx_strand_id
1 'polypeptide(L)'
;PGSFASDYFQRRGPSICALGLATDDGQRAVNRGVAFHVPRYEGRIGPNESIIPALRAVDDSVIYFVSQALEDKGFLETDFVVDPARQGRSRASIQSVDHIAQGYPIEQFDTGVLFNRLVLGLTPQDNHELAGPNGLVRSLAMISPDHSLRIALNVSGAPQGGGVHHIALASSDIFATAELLAKKGVALLDVPGNYYEDLPARFDLDDALLQRMRRLGVLYDRNDDGEFFHFYTQTFVDYLLARGG
;
A
#
# COMPACT_ATOMS: atom_id res chain seq x y z
N PRO A 1 -16.34 -2.03 -19.33
CA PRO A 1 -17.35 -3.01 -18.88
C PRO A 1 -16.88 -4.45 -19.20
N GLY A 2 -17.02 -5.37 -18.22
CA GLY A 2 -16.67 -6.79 -18.40
C GLY A 2 -15.19 -7.13 -18.18
N SER A 3 -14.38 -6.23 -17.64
CA SER A 3 -13.06 -6.55 -17.10
C SER A 3 -13.13 -6.79 -15.58
N PHE A 4 -12.18 -7.55 -15.06
CA PHE A 4 -12.05 -7.76 -13.61
C PHE A 4 -12.00 -6.44 -12.83
N ALA A 5 -11.19 -5.48 -13.29
CA ALA A 5 -11.07 -4.17 -12.63
C ALA A 5 -12.40 -3.39 -12.62
N SER A 6 -13.19 -3.46 -13.72
CA SER A 6 -14.53 -2.86 -13.78
C SER A 6 -15.48 -3.51 -12.78
N ASP A 7 -15.50 -4.84 -12.72
CA ASP A 7 -16.39 -5.58 -11.81
C ASP A 7 -15.99 -5.37 -10.34
N TYR A 8 -14.69 -5.28 -10.07
CA TYR A 8 -14.16 -4.97 -8.74
C TYR A 8 -14.55 -3.55 -8.31
N PHE A 9 -14.38 -2.57 -9.20
CA PHE A 9 -14.81 -1.19 -8.96
C PHE A 9 -16.31 -1.06 -8.69
N GLN A 10 -17.16 -1.76 -9.44
CA GLN A 10 -18.62 -1.74 -9.23
C GLN A 10 -19.01 -2.27 -7.85
N ARG A 11 -18.27 -3.25 -7.31
CA ARG A 11 -18.55 -3.85 -6.01
C ARG A 11 -17.97 -3.05 -4.84
N ARG A 12 -16.82 -2.39 -5.03
CA ARG A 12 -16.02 -1.81 -3.94
C ARG A 12 -15.76 -0.31 -4.08
N GLY A 13 -16.18 0.30 -5.18
CA GLY A 13 -15.81 1.66 -5.50
C GLY A 13 -14.34 1.82 -5.89
N PRO A 14 -13.82 3.07 -5.89
CA PRO A 14 -12.40 3.35 -6.16
C PRO A 14 -11.51 2.62 -5.15
N SER A 15 -10.72 1.67 -5.64
CA SER A 15 -9.88 0.83 -4.79
C SER A 15 -8.78 0.14 -5.61
N ILE A 16 -7.76 -0.36 -4.92
CA ILE A 16 -6.69 -1.16 -5.54
C ILE A 16 -7.20 -2.59 -5.69
N CYS A 17 -7.38 -3.02 -6.93
CA CYS A 17 -7.91 -4.34 -7.25
C CYS A 17 -6.82 -5.40 -7.50
N ALA A 18 -5.56 -4.98 -7.66
CA ALA A 18 -4.46 -5.89 -7.91
C ALA A 18 -3.13 -5.36 -7.41
N LEU A 19 -2.23 -6.26 -7.04
CA LEU A 19 -0.83 -5.98 -6.68
C LEU A 19 0.08 -6.81 -7.57
N GLY A 20 1.18 -6.21 -8.04
CA GLY A 20 2.29 -6.91 -8.69
C GLY A 20 3.42 -7.13 -7.68
N LEU A 21 3.83 -8.37 -7.48
CA LEU A 21 4.94 -8.72 -6.61
C LEU A 21 6.09 -9.30 -7.44
N ALA A 22 7.30 -8.75 -7.24
CA ALA A 22 8.49 -9.28 -7.86
C ALA A 22 8.82 -10.68 -7.29
N THR A 23 9.24 -11.61 -8.16
CA THR A 23 9.59 -12.98 -7.78
C THR A 23 10.57 -13.58 -8.78
N ASP A 24 11.37 -14.54 -8.34
CA ASP A 24 12.26 -15.29 -9.23
C ASP A 24 11.48 -16.16 -10.23
N ASP A 25 10.35 -16.76 -9.78
CA ASP A 25 9.56 -17.70 -10.57
C ASP A 25 8.06 -17.56 -10.24
N GLY A 26 7.34 -16.79 -11.08
CA GLY A 26 5.91 -16.57 -10.91
C GLY A 26 5.06 -17.84 -11.02
N GLN A 27 5.46 -18.79 -11.89
CA GLN A 27 4.72 -20.04 -12.02
C GLN A 27 4.86 -20.92 -10.79
N ARG A 28 6.05 -20.97 -10.18
CA ARG A 28 6.28 -21.65 -8.90
C ARG A 28 5.46 -21.05 -7.77
N ALA A 29 5.38 -19.71 -7.73
CA ALA A 29 4.56 -19.01 -6.75
C ALA A 29 3.07 -19.37 -6.89
N VAL A 30 2.53 -19.37 -8.11
CA VAL A 30 1.16 -19.81 -8.39
C VAL A 30 0.94 -21.28 -8.03
N ASN A 31 1.84 -22.17 -8.39
CA ASN A 31 1.71 -23.59 -8.06
C ASN A 31 1.70 -23.82 -6.54
N ARG A 32 2.49 -23.06 -5.78
CA ARG A 32 2.45 -23.07 -4.31
C ARG A 32 1.07 -22.66 -3.80
N GLY A 33 0.50 -21.56 -4.28
CA GLY A 33 -0.82 -21.11 -3.88
C GLY A 33 -1.92 -22.15 -4.18
N VAL A 34 -1.88 -22.74 -5.37
CA VAL A 34 -2.82 -23.80 -5.79
C VAL A 34 -2.72 -25.04 -4.88
N ALA A 35 -1.53 -25.39 -4.39
CA ALA A 35 -1.35 -26.48 -3.44
C ALA A 35 -2.03 -26.20 -2.09
N PHE A 36 -2.26 -24.93 -1.75
CA PHE A 36 -3.06 -24.48 -0.60
C PHE A 36 -4.50 -24.12 -0.97
N HIS A 37 -5.00 -24.61 -2.11
CA HIS A 37 -6.35 -24.37 -2.62
C HIS A 37 -6.69 -22.89 -2.91
N VAL A 38 -5.69 -22.04 -3.11
CA VAL A 38 -5.89 -20.66 -3.58
C VAL A 38 -6.22 -20.67 -5.06
N PRO A 39 -7.32 -20.04 -5.50
CA PRO A 39 -7.70 -20.04 -6.91
C PRO A 39 -6.69 -19.31 -7.78
N ARG A 40 -6.36 -19.91 -8.94
CA ARG A 40 -5.67 -19.17 -10.00
C ARG A 40 -6.57 -18.04 -10.49
N TYR A 41 -5.93 -16.94 -10.86
CA TYR A 41 -6.60 -15.90 -11.62
C TYR A 41 -6.26 -16.09 -13.11
N GLU A 42 -7.30 -16.24 -13.92
CA GLU A 42 -7.21 -16.33 -15.37
C GLU A 42 -8.02 -15.16 -15.95
N GLY A 43 -7.34 -14.02 -16.18
CA GLY A 43 -7.93 -12.85 -16.82
C GLY A 43 -7.98 -12.98 -18.33
N ARG A 44 -8.75 -12.09 -18.96
CA ARG A 44 -8.65 -11.91 -20.41
C ARG A 44 -7.31 -11.24 -20.72
N ILE A 45 -6.59 -11.80 -21.67
CA ILE A 45 -5.30 -11.31 -22.15
C ILE A 45 -5.51 -10.82 -23.57
N GLY A 46 -5.09 -9.62 -23.87
CA GLY A 46 -5.11 -9.06 -25.21
C GLY A 46 -4.05 -9.74 -26.11
N PRO A 47 -4.16 -9.58 -27.43
CA PRO A 47 -3.32 -10.31 -28.39
C PRO A 47 -1.81 -10.02 -28.26
N ASN A 48 -1.44 -8.91 -27.64
CA ASN A 48 -0.03 -8.49 -27.43
C ASN A 48 0.33 -8.28 -25.97
N GLU A 49 -0.55 -8.66 -25.03
CA GLU A 49 -0.31 -8.50 -23.60
C GLU A 49 0.48 -9.68 -23.03
N SER A 50 1.26 -9.41 -22.00
CA SER A 50 2.07 -10.42 -21.33
C SER A 50 1.21 -11.36 -20.47
N ILE A 51 1.52 -12.65 -20.48
CA ILE A 51 0.91 -13.62 -19.57
C ILE A 51 1.66 -13.56 -18.24
N ILE A 52 1.04 -12.94 -17.23
CA ILE A 52 1.60 -12.81 -15.88
C ILE A 52 0.89 -13.81 -14.95
N PRO A 53 1.62 -14.78 -14.36
CA PRO A 53 1.03 -15.72 -13.41
C PRO A 53 0.38 -14.99 -12.24
N ALA A 54 -0.84 -15.39 -11.84
CA ALA A 54 -1.59 -14.70 -10.82
C ALA A 54 -2.49 -15.61 -9.98
N LEU A 55 -2.80 -15.16 -8.77
CA LEU A 55 -3.72 -15.79 -7.82
C LEU A 55 -4.79 -14.80 -7.37
N ARG A 56 -5.94 -15.34 -6.95
CA ARG A 56 -6.93 -14.56 -6.19
C ARG A 56 -6.55 -14.51 -4.72
N ALA A 57 -6.48 -13.29 -4.17
CA ALA A 57 -6.28 -13.09 -2.75
C ALA A 57 -7.58 -13.26 -1.94
N VAL A 58 -7.45 -13.25 -0.61
CA VAL A 58 -8.58 -13.45 0.33
C VAL A 58 -9.65 -12.38 0.21
N ASP A 59 -9.26 -11.16 -0.16
CA ASP A 59 -10.12 -10.00 -0.36
C ASP A 59 -10.67 -9.88 -1.79
N ASP A 60 -10.59 -10.95 -2.58
CA ASP A 60 -10.95 -10.98 -4.01
C ASP A 60 -10.04 -10.12 -4.92
N SER A 61 -9.02 -9.46 -4.41
CA SER A 61 -8.01 -8.80 -5.25
C SER A 61 -7.15 -9.82 -6.00
N VAL A 62 -6.32 -9.36 -6.92
CA VAL A 62 -5.41 -10.23 -7.69
C VAL A 62 -3.98 -9.95 -7.29
N ILE A 63 -3.21 -11.01 -7.06
CA ILE A 63 -1.76 -10.94 -6.90
C ILE A 63 -1.11 -11.47 -8.17
N TYR A 64 -0.44 -10.58 -8.90
CA TYR A 64 0.40 -10.93 -10.04
C TYR A 64 1.84 -11.19 -9.57
N PHE A 65 2.45 -12.24 -10.08
CA PHE A 65 3.83 -12.61 -9.79
C PHE A 65 4.72 -12.25 -10.98
N VAL A 66 5.42 -11.14 -10.88
CA VAL A 66 6.26 -10.59 -11.95
C VAL A 66 7.68 -11.13 -11.78
N SER A 67 8.14 -11.93 -12.75
CA SER A 67 9.50 -12.44 -12.74
C SER A 67 10.46 -11.47 -13.44
N GLN A 68 11.75 -11.54 -13.09
CA GLN A 68 12.79 -10.75 -13.75
C GLN A 68 12.75 -10.92 -15.28
N ALA A 69 12.48 -12.12 -15.78
CA ALA A 69 12.35 -12.36 -17.21
C ALA A 69 11.18 -11.62 -17.89
N LEU A 70 10.13 -11.26 -17.14
CA LEU A 70 9.05 -10.39 -17.63
C LEU A 70 9.47 -8.93 -17.61
N GLU A 71 10.18 -8.49 -16.56
CA GLU A 71 10.73 -7.13 -16.49
C GLU A 71 11.74 -6.88 -17.60
N ASP A 72 12.65 -7.83 -17.84
CA ASP A 72 13.66 -7.75 -18.92
C ASP A 72 13.04 -7.69 -20.32
N LYS A 73 11.83 -8.24 -20.48
CA LYS A 73 11.06 -8.14 -21.73
C LYS A 73 10.31 -6.82 -21.89
N GLY A 74 10.34 -5.96 -20.86
CA GLY A 74 9.65 -4.68 -20.89
C GLY A 74 8.13 -4.85 -20.93
N PHE A 75 7.55 -5.67 -20.03
CA PHE A 75 6.12 -5.92 -20.05
C PHE A 75 5.30 -4.64 -19.85
N LEU A 76 5.84 -3.64 -19.10
CA LEU A 76 5.16 -2.36 -18.93
C LEU A 76 5.02 -1.59 -20.23
N GLU A 77 6.06 -1.61 -21.08
CA GLU A 77 6.05 -0.98 -22.41
C GLU A 77 5.22 -1.77 -23.43
N THR A 78 5.05 -3.07 -23.21
CA THR A 78 4.22 -3.94 -24.04
C THR A 78 2.73 -3.80 -23.72
N ASP A 79 2.40 -3.80 -22.43
CA ASP A 79 1.01 -3.84 -21.96
C ASP A 79 0.41 -2.45 -21.78
N PHE A 80 1.24 -1.38 -21.73
CA PHE A 80 0.81 -0.01 -21.51
C PHE A 80 1.34 0.96 -22.56
N VAL A 81 0.52 1.94 -22.91
CA VAL A 81 0.96 3.06 -23.75
C VAL A 81 1.66 4.07 -22.86
N VAL A 82 2.98 4.16 -22.98
CA VAL A 82 3.79 5.13 -22.26
C VAL A 82 3.67 6.50 -22.93
N ASP A 83 3.23 7.52 -22.19
CA ASP A 83 3.19 8.90 -22.68
C ASP A 83 4.60 9.54 -22.57
N PRO A 84 5.30 9.79 -23.68
CA PRO A 84 6.67 10.34 -23.65
C PRO A 84 6.74 11.71 -22.98
N ALA A 85 5.66 12.50 -23.02
CA ALA A 85 5.60 13.82 -22.41
C ALA A 85 5.58 13.75 -20.87
N ARG A 86 5.26 12.59 -20.28
CA ARG A 86 5.23 12.34 -18.85
C ARG A 86 6.45 11.59 -18.32
N GLN A 87 7.39 11.20 -19.17
CA GLN A 87 8.68 10.60 -18.79
C GLN A 87 9.64 11.61 -18.16
N GLY A 88 9.16 12.50 -17.32
CA GLY A 88 9.98 13.41 -16.53
C GLY A 88 10.55 12.73 -15.29
N ARG A 89 11.81 13.00 -14.97
CA ARG A 89 12.36 12.62 -13.67
C ARG A 89 11.49 13.25 -12.58
N SER A 90 10.89 12.41 -11.74
CA SER A 90 10.20 12.89 -10.54
C SER A 90 11.21 13.67 -9.70
N ARG A 91 10.84 14.89 -9.29
CA ARG A 91 11.60 15.66 -8.29
C ARG A 91 11.23 15.27 -6.86
N ALA A 92 10.28 14.36 -6.69
CA ALA A 92 9.95 13.82 -5.40
C ALA A 92 11.08 12.89 -4.94
N SER A 93 11.44 12.98 -3.67
CA SER A 93 12.46 12.14 -3.05
C SER A 93 11.93 10.71 -2.74
N ILE A 94 10.90 10.27 -3.44
CA ILE A 94 10.30 8.94 -3.29
C ILE A 94 11.25 7.91 -3.91
N GLN A 95 11.58 6.87 -3.14
CA GLN A 95 12.56 5.85 -3.51
C GLN A 95 11.91 4.50 -3.82
N SER A 96 10.98 4.06 -2.98
CA SER A 96 10.37 2.74 -3.06
C SER A 96 9.00 2.70 -2.38
N VAL A 97 8.29 1.60 -2.55
CA VAL A 97 7.18 1.22 -1.67
C VAL A 97 7.79 0.67 -0.39
N ASP A 98 7.42 1.27 0.76
CA ASP A 98 7.86 0.80 2.08
C ASP A 98 6.98 -0.35 2.56
N HIS A 99 5.67 -0.14 2.59
CA HIS A 99 4.72 -1.18 2.95
C HIS A 99 3.33 -0.94 2.33
N ILE A 100 2.53 -1.99 2.37
CA ILE A 100 1.12 -1.97 1.97
C ILE A 100 0.28 -2.32 3.19
N ALA A 101 -0.72 -1.51 3.54
CA ALA A 101 -1.67 -1.85 4.59
C ALA A 101 -2.95 -2.40 3.99
N GLN A 102 -3.36 -3.57 4.46
CA GLN A 102 -4.60 -4.25 4.05
C GLN A 102 -5.55 -4.39 5.24
N GLY A 103 -6.80 -4.03 5.04
CA GLY A 103 -7.86 -4.30 6.00
C GLY A 103 -8.52 -5.66 5.73
N TYR A 104 -8.90 -6.35 6.79
CA TYR A 104 -9.70 -7.56 6.73
C TYR A 104 -10.83 -7.50 7.75
N PRO A 105 -12.04 -7.96 7.42
CA PRO A 105 -13.06 -8.25 8.43
C PRO A 105 -12.48 -9.25 9.45
N ILE A 106 -12.93 -9.16 10.69
CA ILE A 106 -12.41 -10.01 11.77
C ILE A 106 -12.47 -11.51 11.42
N GLU A 107 -13.50 -11.93 10.71
CA GLU A 107 -13.74 -13.31 10.30
C GLU A 107 -12.75 -13.80 9.24
N GLN A 108 -12.13 -12.88 8.49
CA GLN A 108 -11.17 -13.19 7.43
C GLN A 108 -9.73 -12.89 7.82
N PHE A 109 -9.50 -12.26 8.97
CA PHE A 109 -8.18 -11.82 9.38
C PHE A 109 -7.16 -12.97 9.45
N ASP A 110 -7.52 -14.05 10.15
CA ASP A 110 -6.63 -15.21 10.28
C ASP A 110 -6.40 -15.92 8.94
N THR A 111 -7.39 -15.92 8.04
CA THR A 111 -7.24 -16.41 6.66
C THR A 111 -6.24 -15.53 5.89
N GLY A 112 -6.30 -14.20 6.04
CA GLY A 112 -5.33 -13.28 5.49
C GLY A 112 -3.91 -13.54 6.01
N VAL A 113 -3.75 -13.78 7.31
CA VAL A 113 -2.45 -14.14 7.91
C VAL A 113 -1.92 -15.46 7.31
N LEU A 114 -2.75 -16.49 7.22
CA LEU A 114 -2.36 -17.78 6.62
C LEU A 114 -1.99 -17.63 5.14
N PHE A 115 -2.73 -16.86 4.36
CA PHE A 115 -2.41 -16.58 2.97
C PHE A 115 -1.03 -15.96 2.83
N ASN A 116 -0.74 -14.90 3.60
CA ASN A 116 0.55 -14.22 3.55
C ASN A 116 1.71 -15.15 3.95
N ARG A 117 1.50 -16.01 4.97
CA ARG A 117 2.52 -16.98 5.40
C ARG A 117 2.74 -18.10 4.40
N LEU A 118 1.67 -18.76 3.97
CA LEU A 118 1.78 -20.01 3.22
C LEU A 118 1.99 -19.76 1.73
N VAL A 119 1.36 -18.73 1.17
CA VAL A 119 1.44 -18.43 -0.26
C VAL A 119 2.60 -17.48 -0.56
N LEU A 120 2.67 -16.34 0.15
CA LEU A 120 3.70 -15.33 -0.11
C LEU A 120 5.01 -15.59 0.66
N GLY A 121 5.02 -16.49 1.64
CA GLY A 121 6.21 -16.83 2.40
C GLY A 121 6.62 -15.77 3.40
N LEU A 122 5.70 -14.89 3.79
CA LEU A 122 5.98 -13.83 4.76
C LEU A 122 5.98 -14.36 6.19
N THR A 123 6.79 -13.76 7.06
CA THR A 123 6.83 -14.04 8.48
C THR A 123 6.18 -12.91 9.28
N PRO A 124 5.38 -13.23 10.33
CA PRO A 124 4.83 -12.20 11.18
C PRO A 124 5.93 -11.57 12.01
N GLN A 125 5.86 -10.24 12.17
CA GLN A 125 6.59 -9.50 13.20
C GLN A 125 5.72 -9.38 14.46
N ASP A 126 6.28 -8.81 15.54
CA ASP A 126 5.54 -8.64 16.77
C ASP A 126 4.23 -7.90 16.57
N ASN A 127 3.18 -8.39 17.25
CA ASN A 127 1.86 -7.79 17.19
C ASN A 127 1.87 -6.40 17.85
N HIS A 128 1.38 -5.40 17.16
CA HIS A 128 1.11 -4.10 17.74
C HIS A 128 -0.41 -3.89 17.82
N GLU A 129 -0.90 -3.62 19.03
CA GLU A 129 -2.24 -3.08 19.20
C GLU A 129 -2.15 -1.56 19.01
N LEU A 130 -2.75 -1.06 17.94
CA LEU A 130 -2.79 0.36 17.64
C LEU A 130 -4.08 0.96 18.20
N ALA A 131 -3.97 2.10 18.87
CA ALA A 131 -5.15 2.88 19.25
C ALA A 131 -5.78 3.49 18.01
N GLY A 132 -6.99 3.04 17.66
CA GLY A 132 -7.80 3.62 16.59
C GLY A 132 -8.92 4.50 17.16
N PRO A 133 -9.60 5.27 16.31
CA PRO A 133 -10.69 6.17 16.74
C PRO A 133 -11.88 5.42 17.40
N ASN A 134 -12.03 4.14 17.13
CA ASN A 134 -13.11 3.31 17.65
C ASN A 134 -12.62 2.19 18.61
N GLY A 135 -11.41 2.30 19.16
CA GLY A 135 -10.80 1.31 20.06
C GLY A 135 -9.49 0.74 19.52
N LEU A 136 -9.01 -0.35 20.16
CA LEU A 136 -7.78 -1.01 19.74
C LEU A 136 -7.97 -1.71 18.39
N VAL A 137 -7.10 -1.43 17.46
CA VAL A 137 -7.03 -2.09 16.15
C VAL A 137 -5.98 -3.18 16.21
N ARG A 138 -6.37 -4.44 15.98
CA ARG A 138 -5.42 -5.54 15.82
C ARG A 138 -4.67 -5.33 14.50
N SER A 139 -3.37 -5.13 14.59
CA SER A 139 -2.47 -4.97 13.45
C SER A 139 -1.35 -6.00 13.54
N LEU A 140 -1.01 -6.62 12.40
CA LEU A 140 0.07 -7.59 12.30
C LEU A 140 0.91 -7.27 11.06
N ALA A 141 2.16 -6.89 11.27
CA ALA A 141 3.10 -6.73 10.16
C ALA A 141 3.62 -8.10 9.71
N MET A 142 3.60 -8.31 8.39
CA MET A 142 4.13 -9.49 7.71
C MET A 142 5.28 -9.04 6.82
N ILE A 143 6.42 -9.73 6.88
CA ILE A 143 7.63 -9.31 6.16
C ILE A 143 8.25 -10.47 5.38
N SER A 144 8.78 -10.19 4.19
CA SER A 144 9.59 -11.17 3.43
C SER A 144 10.96 -11.38 4.07
N PRO A 145 11.60 -12.55 3.87
CA PRO A 145 12.91 -12.84 4.44
C PRO A 145 14.02 -11.84 4.05
N ASP A 146 13.91 -11.26 2.87
CA ASP A 146 14.83 -10.24 2.33
C ASP A 146 14.43 -8.80 2.70
N HIS A 147 13.34 -8.63 3.44
CA HIS A 147 12.77 -7.35 3.86
C HIS A 147 12.30 -6.42 2.73
N SER A 148 12.21 -6.92 1.49
CA SER A 148 11.78 -6.13 0.33
C SER A 148 10.26 -5.93 0.26
N LEU A 149 9.48 -6.82 0.87
CA LEU A 149 8.03 -6.75 0.94
C LEU A 149 7.56 -6.73 2.40
N ARG A 150 6.79 -5.70 2.75
CA ARG A 150 6.11 -5.58 4.04
C ARG A 150 4.62 -5.34 3.82
N ILE A 151 3.78 -6.14 4.48
CA ILE A 151 2.32 -5.99 4.44
C ILE A 151 1.82 -5.89 5.88
N ALA A 152 1.14 -4.79 6.20
CA ALA A 152 0.46 -4.61 7.48
C ALA A 152 -1.00 -5.07 7.35
N LEU A 153 -1.37 -6.12 8.08
CA LEU A 153 -2.72 -6.64 8.12
C LEU A 153 -3.47 -6.01 9.29
N ASN A 154 -4.60 -5.37 9.02
CA ASN A 154 -5.40 -4.69 10.03
C ASN A 154 -6.80 -5.30 10.09
N VAL A 155 -7.36 -5.43 11.28
CA VAL A 155 -8.79 -5.70 11.41
C VAL A 155 -9.56 -4.44 11.01
N SER A 156 -10.44 -4.57 10.03
CA SER A 156 -11.27 -3.49 9.51
C SER A 156 -12.73 -3.72 9.84
N GLY A 157 -13.40 -2.68 10.33
CA GLY A 157 -14.86 -2.68 10.49
C GLY A 157 -15.63 -2.30 9.22
N ALA A 158 -14.96 -2.22 8.06
CA ALA A 158 -15.60 -1.81 6.81
C ALA A 158 -16.62 -2.87 6.33
N PRO A 159 -17.88 -2.48 6.07
CA PRO A 159 -18.96 -3.42 5.68
C PRO A 159 -18.70 -4.13 4.34
N GLN A 160 -17.84 -3.55 3.48
CA GLN A 160 -17.57 -4.06 2.13
C GLN A 160 -16.41 -5.07 2.07
N GLY A 161 -15.92 -5.54 3.23
CA GLY A 161 -14.82 -6.51 3.30
C GLY A 161 -13.43 -5.86 3.23
N GLY A 162 -12.41 -6.71 3.14
CA GLY A 162 -11.01 -6.29 3.14
C GLY A 162 -10.55 -5.57 1.88
N GLY A 163 -9.32 -5.08 1.89
CA GLY A 163 -8.69 -4.45 0.75
C GLY A 163 -7.51 -3.57 1.15
N VAL A 164 -6.80 -3.03 0.17
CA VAL A 164 -5.70 -2.11 0.42
C VAL A 164 -6.23 -0.78 0.96
N HIS A 165 -5.80 -0.43 2.17
CA HIS A 165 -6.14 0.83 2.83
C HIS A 165 -5.20 1.96 2.42
N HIS A 166 -3.89 1.70 2.45
CA HIS A 166 -2.89 2.65 1.99
C HIS A 166 -1.63 1.94 1.48
N ILE A 167 -0.86 2.68 0.72
CA ILE A 167 0.49 2.31 0.30
C ILE A 167 1.43 3.35 0.87
N ALA A 168 2.38 2.91 1.69
CA ALA A 168 3.43 3.76 2.21
C ALA A 168 4.60 3.79 1.23
N LEU A 169 5.10 5.00 0.99
CA LEU A 169 6.23 5.24 0.09
C LEU A 169 7.40 5.79 0.90
N ALA A 170 8.55 5.17 0.78
CA ALA A 170 9.78 5.65 1.40
C ALA A 170 10.30 6.90 0.68
N SER A 171 10.70 7.90 1.47
CA SER A 171 11.26 9.14 0.97
C SER A 171 12.60 9.43 1.63
N SER A 172 13.58 9.91 0.85
CA SER A 172 14.87 10.37 1.38
C SER A 172 14.80 11.76 2.04
N ASP A 173 13.75 12.54 1.74
CA ASP A 173 13.45 13.83 2.38
C ASP A 173 11.94 14.02 2.43
N ILE A 174 11.37 13.69 3.60
CA ILE A 174 9.93 13.76 3.84
C ILE A 174 9.37 15.18 3.72
N PHE A 175 10.13 16.18 4.17
CA PHE A 175 9.69 17.57 4.15
C PHE A 175 9.70 18.15 2.72
N ALA A 176 10.76 17.90 1.95
CA ALA A 176 10.80 18.29 0.55
C ALA A 176 9.71 17.58 -0.26
N THR A 177 9.41 16.32 0.06
CA THR A 177 8.33 15.56 -0.58
C THR A 177 6.95 16.17 -0.25
N ALA A 178 6.68 16.49 1.02
CA ALA A 178 5.43 17.12 1.43
C ALA A 178 5.23 18.49 0.75
N GLU A 179 6.27 19.32 0.72
CA GLU A 179 6.27 20.62 0.04
C GLU A 179 5.98 20.50 -1.47
N LEU A 180 6.61 19.52 -2.13
CA LEU A 180 6.40 19.27 -3.55
C LEU A 180 4.97 18.80 -3.85
N LEU A 181 4.43 17.87 -3.04
CA LEU A 181 3.07 17.36 -3.20
C LEU A 181 2.04 18.48 -2.99
N ALA A 182 2.23 19.31 -1.96
CA ALA A 182 1.38 20.48 -1.73
C ALA A 182 1.40 21.46 -2.92
N LYS A 183 2.58 21.75 -3.49
CA LYS A 183 2.73 22.58 -4.70
C LYS A 183 2.03 21.98 -5.92
N LYS A 184 1.94 20.66 -6.00
CA LYS A 184 1.22 19.94 -7.07
C LYS A 184 -0.29 19.85 -6.83
N GLY A 185 -0.79 20.40 -5.72
CA GLY A 185 -2.19 20.37 -5.36
C GLY A 185 -2.69 19.03 -4.83
N VAL A 186 -1.77 18.16 -4.33
CA VAL A 186 -2.15 16.95 -3.61
C VAL A 186 -2.61 17.37 -2.21
N ALA A 187 -3.83 17.04 -1.86
CA ALA A 187 -4.37 17.32 -0.53
C ALA A 187 -3.76 16.35 0.49
N LEU A 188 -3.09 16.91 1.51
CA LEU A 188 -2.59 16.14 2.63
C LEU A 188 -3.66 16.04 3.72
N LEU A 189 -3.57 15.00 4.56
CA LEU A 189 -4.45 14.85 5.72
C LEU A 189 -4.21 16.00 6.69
N ASP A 190 -5.30 16.62 7.11
CA ASP A 190 -5.24 17.67 8.13
C ASP A 190 -5.02 17.05 9.51
N VAL A 191 -3.92 17.41 10.15
CA VAL A 191 -3.54 16.93 11.49
C VAL A 191 -3.99 17.95 12.50
N PRO A 192 -4.82 17.58 13.50
CA PRO A 192 -5.29 18.48 14.53
C PRO A 192 -4.14 19.19 15.29
N GLY A 193 -4.31 20.47 15.57
CA GLY A 193 -3.25 21.29 16.18
C GLY A 193 -2.75 20.78 17.54
N ASN A 194 -3.64 20.17 18.34
CA ASN A 194 -3.30 19.58 19.64
C ASN A 194 -2.26 18.44 19.53
N TYR A 195 -2.19 17.73 18.41
CA TYR A 195 -1.15 16.73 18.19
C TYR A 195 0.25 17.32 18.37
N TYR A 196 0.51 18.50 17.78
CA TYR A 196 1.81 19.16 17.85
C TYR A 196 2.04 19.86 19.21
N GLU A 197 0.98 20.15 19.96
CA GLU A 197 1.05 20.69 21.31
C GLU A 197 1.43 19.61 22.34
N ASP A 198 1.03 18.36 22.08
CA ASP A 198 1.31 17.19 22.93
C ASP A 198 2.70 16.56 22.68
N LEU A 199 3.30 16.76 21.49
CA LEU A 199 4.60 16.17 21.14
C LEU A 199 5.74 16.54 22.11
N PRO A 200 5.89 17.81 22.57
CA PRO A 200 6.96 18.18 23.52
C PRO A 200 6.86 17.50 24.89
N ALA A 201 5.67 17.02 25.27
CA ALA A 201 5.50 16.25 26.50
C ALA A 201 6.07 14.83 26.39
N ARG A 202 6.25 14.33 25.16
CA ARG A 202 6.74 12.98 24.88
C ARG A 202 8.18 12.95 24.35
N PHE A 203 8.56 13.99 23.61
CA PHE A 203 9.82 14.06 22.90
C PHE A 203 10.47 15.41 23.04
N ASP A 204 11.79 15.45 23.24
CA ASP A 204 12.58 16.69 23.22
C ASP A 204 12.84 17.08 21.76
N LEU A 205 11.96 17.90 21.19
CA LEU A 205 12.00 18.36 19.81
C LEU A 205 12.34 19.83 19.73
N ASP A 206 13.16 20.21 18.77
CA ASP A 206 13.44 21.61 18.44
C ASP A 206 12.18 22.33 17.94
N ASP A 207 11.96 23.56 18.43
CA ASP A 207 10.79 24.37 18.08
C ASP A 207 10.66 24.63 16.57
N ALA A 208 11.76 24.82 15.86
CA ALA A 208 11.74 25.04 14.43
C ALA A 208 11.30 23.78 13.66
N LEU A 209 11.74 22.61 14.12
CA LEU A 209 11.29 21.31 13.59
C LEU A 209 9.80 21.12 13.84
N LEU A 210 9.33 21.38 15.05
CA LEU A 210 7.92 21.25 15.44
C LEU A 210 7.00 22.16 14.60
N GLN A 211 7.40 23.41 14.38
CA GLN A 211 6.68 24.32 13.50
C GLN A 211 6.68 23.88 12.04
N ARG A 212 7.81 23.34 11.55
CA ARG A 212 7.90 22.80 10.19
C ARG A 212 6.96 21.60 9.99
N MET A 213 6.94 20.68 10.94
CA MET A 213 6.04 19.54 10.96
C MET A 213 4.57 19.98 10.95
N ARG A 214 4.18 20.91 11.85
CA ARG A 214 2.82 21.44 11.92
C ARG A 214 2.37 22.08 10.60
N ARG A 215 3.24 22.85 9.95
CA ARG A 215 2.92 23.51 8.68
C ARG A 215 2.66 22.52 7.55
N LEU A 216 3.32 21.35 7.56
CA LEU A 216 3.29 20.38 6.48
C LEU A 216 2.45 19.13 6.79
N GLY A 217 1.82 19.08 7.98
CA GLY A 217 1.05 17.90 8.40
C GLY A 217 1.90 16.65 8.62
N VAL A 218 3.20 16.83 8.97
CA VAL A 218 4.13 15.72 9.20
C VAL A 218 3.96 15.23 10.63
N LEU A 219 3.76 13.94 10.78
CA LEU A 219 3.69 13.22 12.06
C LEU A 219 5.07 12.71 12.44
N TYR A 220 5.29 12.49 13.72
CA TYR A 220 6.57 12.06 14.30
C TYR A 220 6.37 10.94 15.30
N ASP A 221 7.27 9.99 15.26
CA ASP A 221 7.44 9.00 16.33
C ASP A 221 8.93 8.66 16.48
N ARG A 222 9.30 8.02 17.59
CA ARG A 222 10.66 7.57 17.87
C ARG A 222 10.62 6.30 18.70
N ASN A 223 11.44 5.33 18.31
CA ASN A 223 11.69 4.11 19.04
C ASN A 223 13.21 3.87 19.17
N ASP A 224 13.60 2.69 19.59
CA ASP A 224 15.00 2.31 19.78
C ASP A 224 15.78 2.26 18.44
N ASP A 225 15.09 2.09 17.31
CA ASP A 225 15.69 2.04 15.97
C ASP A 225 15.90 3.43 15.36
N GLY A 226 15.26 4.48 15.92
CA GLY A 226 15.45 5.85 15.47
C GLY A 226 14.19 6.68 15.41
N GLU A 227 14.30 7.78 14.66
CA GLU A 227 13.21 8.75 14.44
C GLU A 227 12.41 8.40 13.20
N PHE A 228 11.11 8.58 13.27
CA PHE A 228 10.18 8.23 12.23
C PHE A 228 9.27 9.42 11.87
N PHE A 229 9.37 9.87 10.63
CA PHE A 229 8.54 10.95 10.10
C PHE A 229 7.61 10.41 9.02
N HIS A 230 6.35 10.77 9.08
CA HIS A 230 5.39 10.38 8.05
C HIS A 230 4.28 11.42 7.89
N PHE A 231 3.58 11.38 6.78
CA PHE A 231 2.35 12.12 6.54
C PHE A 231 1.42 11.28 5.64
N TYR A 232 0.14 11.62 5.65
CA TYR A 232 -0.85 10.97 4.82
C TYR A 232 -1.42 11.95 3.80
N THR A 233 -1.78 11.46 2.62
CA THR A 233 -2.69 12.16 1.72
C THR A 233 -4.11 11.98 2.21
N GLN A 234 -5.03 12.84 1.78
CA GLN A 234 -6.46 12.56 1.91
C GLN A 234 -6.81 11.27 1.17
N THR A 235 -7.91 10.64 1.55
CA THR A 235 -8.35 9.42 0.90
C THR A 235 -8.68 9.70 -0.57
N PHE A 236 -8.43 8.72 -1.43
CA PHE A 236 -8.68 8.87 -2.86
C PHE A 236 -10.16 9.14 -3.18
N VAL A 237 -11.06 8.60 -2.38
CA VAL A 237 -12.51 8.82 -2.50
C VAL A 237 -12.89 10.26 -2.21
N ASP A 238 -12.38 10.82 -1.11
CA ASP A 238 -12.64 12.21 -0.71
C ASP A 238 -12.08 13.19 -1.75
N TYR A 239 -10.93 12.88 -2.33
CA TYR A 239 -10.32 13.68 -3.40
C TYR A 239 -11.18 13.71 -4.67
N LEU A 240 -11.81 12.60 -5.05
CA LEU A 240 -12.71 12.54 -6.20
C LEU A 240 -14.01 13.32 -5.94
N LEU A 241 -14.58 13.21 -4.75
CA LEU A 241 -15.79 13.93 -4.36
C LEU A 241 -15.55 15.45 -4.28
N ALA A 242 -14.40 15.88 -3.80
CA ALA A 242 -14.03 17.29 -3.73
C ALA A 242 -13.82 17.96 -5.09
N ARG A 243 -13.53 17.19 -6.15
CA ARG A 243 -13.35 17.69 -7.52
C ARG A 243 -14.56 17.53 -8.45
N GLY A 244 -15.58 16.84 -8.02
CA GLY A 244 -16.80 16.55 -8.78
C GLY A 244 -17.99 17.48 -8.48
N GLY A 245 -17.74 18.62 -7.79
CA GLY A 245 -18.71 19.66 -7.52
C GLY A 245 -18.56 20.85 -8.47
#